data_1982b228250950f1fbaf3613742898e2
#
_entry.id   1982b228250950f1fbaf3613742898e2
#
_cell.length_a   1.000
_cell.length_b   1.000
_cell.length_c   1.000
_cell.angle_alpha   90.00
_cell.angle_beta   90.00
_cell.angle_gamma   90.00
#
_symmetry.space_group_name_H-M   'P 1'
#
loop_
_entity.id
_entity.type
_entity.pdbx_description
1 polymer ?
#
loop_
_entity_poly.entity_id
_entity_poly.type
_entity_poly.pdbx_seq_one_letter_code
_entity_poly.pdbx_strand_id
1 'polypeptide(L)'
;MGRGREALGRQDRLKLADEHPEAHVPLIKRLGPGLITGAADDDPSGIATYSQAGAQYGYGLLWSVLFTTPLMIGIQVISARIGRVTGHGLAANIREHFPRPLLYFVVGLLAAANTLNIAADLGAMGNALELIAGGASQIYIVLFALVSLSLQVFIPFPRYAPFLKWLTLALLAYVGTVLVVHVSLEELLAGALLPRLSRSGEYAAMFVAVLGTTISPYLFFWQASQEVEEQRATRGDEPLREAPEQARAHLRRIKIDTYVGMIYSNLIALCIMLTTAVTLHAAGTTDITTAEQAAEALRPIAGRFAFELFALGIIGTGLLAVPVLAGSAAYAVAESLRWPIGLGLTLAEARGFYLILSASTLLGVAIDFSGIDSIRMLVWAAMVNGVISVPIMAVMMLLGSSRR
;
A
#
# COMPACT_ATOMS: atom_id res chain seq x y z
N MET A 1 0.99 48.09 -12.10
CA MET A 1 0.18 47.59 -13.23
C MET A 1 -0.67 46.44 -12.71
N GLY A 2 -1.79 46.74 -12.12
CA GLY A 2 -2.72 45.76 -11.57
C GLY A 2 -4.14 46.18 -11.94
N ARG A 3 -4.64 45.70 -13.07
CA ARG A 3 -6.06 45.76 -13.49
C ARG A 3 -6.22 44.85 -14.69
N GLY A 4 -6.69 43.61 -14.48
CA GLY A 4 -6.96 42.65 -15.57
C GLY A 4 -7.52 41.31 -15.10
N ARG A 5 -8.02 41.22 -13.87
CA ARG A 5 -8.58 39.95 -13.32
C ARG A 5 -10.07 40.00 -12.95
N GLU A 6 -10.77 41.06 -13.33
CA GLU A 6 -12.22 41.17 -13.12
C GLU A 6 -12.93 41.11 -14.48
N ALA A 7 -13.86 40.18 -14.61
CA ALA A 7 -14.87 40.02 -15.66
C ALA A 7 -14.68 38.87 -16.67
N LEU A 8 -14.45 37.66 -16.16
CA LEU A 8 -14.95 36.49 -16.88
C LEU A 8 -16.26 36.07 -16.22
N GLY A 9 -17.36 36.16 -16.94
CA GLY A 9 -18.68 35.82 -16.47
C GLY A 9 -18.77 34.34 -16.07
N ARG A 10 -19.70 33.99 -15.16
CA ARG A 10 -19.94 32.61 -14.68
C ARG A 10 -20.11 31.61 -15.84
N GLN A 11 -20.65 32.06 -16.98
CA GLN A 11 -20.81 31.24 -18.19
C GLN A 11 -19.49 30.99 -18.94
N ASP A 12 -18.54 31.94 -18.92
CA ASP A 12 -17.24 31.77 -19.57
C ASP A 12 -16.32 30.86 -18.73
N ARG A 13 -16.46 30.88 -17.39
CA ARG A 13 -15.80 29.92 -16.50
C ARG A 13 -16.34 28.49 -16.67
N LEU A 14 -17.63 28.34 -16.92
CA LEU A 14 -18.26 27.04 -17.22
C LEU A 14 -17.82 26.49 -18.58
N LYS A 15 -17.66 27.36 -19.61
CA LYS A 15 -17.13 26.94 -20.92
C LYS A 15 -15.66 26.56 -20.86
N LEU A 16 -14.83 27.26 -20.08
CA LEU A 16 -13.43 26.90 -19.85
C LEU A 16 -13.27 25.58 -19.06
N ALA A 17 -14.26 25.21 -18.22
CA ALA A 17 -14.28 23.93 -17.55
C ALA A 17 -14.69 22.76 -18.48
N ASP A 18 -15.44 23.02 -19.54
CA ASP A 18 -15.81 22.01 -20.55
C ASP A 18 -14.75 21.82 -21.66
N GLU A 19 -13.82 22.76 -21.83
CA GLU A 19 -12.72 22.68 -22.82
C GLU A 19 -11.43 22.05 -22.29
N HIS A 20 -11.49 21.23 -21.22
CA HIS A 20 -10.33 20.46 -20.82
C HIS A 20 -10.00 19.39 -21.87
N PRO A 21 -8.78 19.38 -22.43
CA PRO A 21 -8.35 18.40 -23.45
C PRO A 21 -8.23 16.96 -22.92
N GLU A 22 -8.80 16.66 -21.74
CA GLU A 22 -8.77 15.34 -21.11
C GLU A 22 -9.64 14.28 -21.81
N ALA A 23 -10.48 14.66 -22.79
CA ALA A 23 -11.41 13.74 -23.46
C ALA A 23 -10.72 12.60 -24.24
N HIS A 24 -9.42 12.70 -24.54
CA HIS A 24 -8.66 11.74 -25.34
C HIS A 24 -7.42 11.15 -24.67
N VAL A 25 -7.20 11.42 -23.37
CA VAL A 25 -6.11 10.78 -22.65
C VAL A 25 -6.53 9.35 -22.30
N PRO A 26 -5.76 8.31 -22.70
CA PRO A 26 -6.06 6.91 -22.36
C PRO A 26 -6.26 6.74 -20.84
N LEU A 27 -7.19 5.86 -20.44
CA LEU A 27 -7.51 5.60 -19.03
C LEU A 27 -6.25 5.34 -18.17
N ILE A 28 -5.27 4.61 -18.72
CA ILE A 28 -3.98 4.30 -18.07
C ILE A 28 -3.17 5.56 -17.71
N LYS A 29 -3.28 6.64 -18.52
CA LYS A 29 -2.60 7.92 -18.22
C LYS A 29 -3.40 8.81 -17.27
N ARG A 30 -4.66 8.45 -16.99
CA ARG A 30 -5.54 9.14 -16.02
C ARG A 30 -5.50 8.51 -14.64
N LEU A 31 -4.92 7.30 -14.51
CA LEU A 31 -4.77 6.60 -13.24
C LEU A 31 -3.65 7.26 -12.42
N GLY A 32 -4.00 7.75 -11.26
CA GLY A 32 -3.19 8.56 -10.39
C GLY A 32 -2.69 7.79 -9.14
N PRO A 33 -2.69 8.46 -7.97
CA PRO A 33 -2.18 7.88 -6.73
C PRO A 33 -2.83 6.57 -6.30
N GLY A 34 -4.12 6.36 -6.58
CA GLY A 34 -4.85 5.16 -6.15
C GLY A 34 -4.35 3.87 -6.79
N LEU A 35 -3.92 3.90 -8.06
CA LEU A 35 -3.33 2.72 -8.70
C LEU A 35 -1.96 2.37 -8.10
N ILE A 36 -1.13 3.39 -7.80
CA ILE A 36 0.16 3.17 -7.14
C ILE A 36 -0.06 2.64 -5.74
N THR A 37 -1.05 3.18 -5.02
CA THR A 37 -1.45 2.71 -3.69
C THR A 37 -1.88 1.25 -3.73
N GLY A 38 -2.71 0.85 -4.71
CA GLY A 38 -3.10 -0.56 -4.88
C GLY A 38 -1.93 -1.48 -5.22
N ALA A 39 -0.99 -1.02 -6.06
CA ALA A 39 0.20 -1.80 -6.37
C ALA A 39 1.18 -1.91 -5.18
N ALA A 40 1.21 -0.92 -4.27
CA ALA A 40 2.02 -0.94 -3.05
C ALA A 40 1.37 -1.71 -1.90
N ASP A 41 0.08 -2.02 -2.00
CA ASP A 41 -0.66 -2.83 -1.04
C ASP A 41 -0.28 -4.32 -1.10
N ASP A 42 0.10 -4.79 -2.29
CA ASP A 42 0.65 -6.14 -2.48
C ASP A 42 2.15 -6.19 -2.17
N ASP A 43 2.56 -5.69 -1.01
CA ASP A 43 3.92 -5.72 -0.50
C ASP A 43 4.37 -7.14 -0.11
N PRO A 44 5.67 -7.37 0.19
CA PRO A 44 6.13 -8.66 0.68
C PRO A 44 5.36 -9.17 1.90
N SER A 45 4.90 -8.27 2.79
CA SER A 45 4.09 -8.61 3.96
C SER A 45 2.72 -9.18 3.56
N GLY A 46 2.08 -8.57 2.54
CA GLY A 46 0.85 -9.08 1.94
C GLY A 46 1.04 -10.46 1.32
N ILE A 47 2.06 -10.62 0.46
CA ILE A 47 2.35 -11.89 -0.22
C ILE A 47 2.56 -13.01 0.82
N ALA A 48 3.38 -12.78 1.84
CA ALA A 48 3.64 -13.76 2.88
C ALA A 48 2.40 -14.11 3.70
N THR A 49 1.63 -13.10 4.11
CA THR A 49 0.42 -13.28 4.93
C THR A 49 -0.68 -14.04 4.17
N TYR A 50 -0.94 -13.67 2.92
CA TYR A 50 -1.92 -14.39 2.09
C TYR A 50 -1.44 -15.81 1.77
N SER A 51 -0.14 -16.00 1.51
CA SER A 51 0.43 -17.33 1.30
C SER A 51 0.28 -18.21 2.54
N GLN A 52 0.61 -17.69 3.72
CA GLN A 52 0.46 -18.41 4.99
C GLN A 52 -1.01 -18.73 5.29
N ALA A 53 -1.92 -17.78 5.05
CA ALA A 53 -3.35 -17.99 5.27
C ALA A 53 -3.91 -19.12 4.39
N GLY A 54 -3.53 -19.15 3.09
CA GLY A 54 -3.92 -20.21 2.17
C GLY A 54 -3.28 -21.56 2.50
N ALA A 55 -1.99 -21.58 2.86
CA ALA A 55 -1.29 -22.80 3.27
C ALA A 55 -1.86 -23.39 4.58
N GLN A 56 -2.18 -22.56 5.56
CA GLN A 56 -2.65 -23.02 6.87
C GLN A 56 -4.13 -23.40 6.89
N TYR A 57 -4.99 -22.64 6.21
CA TYR A 57 -6.44 -22.77 6.29
C TYR A 57 -7.13 -23.19 4.99
N GLY A 58 -6.36 -23.43 3.91
CA GLY A 58 -6.92 -23.74 2.62
C GLY A 58 -7.90 -22.66 2.15
N TYR A 59 -9.11 -23.02 1.82
CA TYR A 59 -10.17 -22.09 1.40
C TYR A 59 -10.83 -21.34 2.58
N GLY A 60 -10.48 -21.66 3.83
CA GLY A 60 -11.21 -21.21 5.02
C GLY A 60 -11.20 -19.71 5.31
N LEU A 61 -10.21 -18.95 4.78
CA LEU A 61 -10.09 -17.50 4.93
C LEU A 61 -10.39 -16.70 3.66
N LEU A 62 -10.72 -17.33 2.52
CA LEU A 62 -11.00 -16.61 1.27
C LEU A 62 -12.15 -15.60 1.40
N TRP A 63 -13.17 -15.91 2.20
CA TRP A 63 -14.28 -14.99 2.45
C TRP A 63 -13.82 -13.64 3.00
N SER A 64 -12.74 -13.62 3.79
CA SER A 64 -12.26 -12.39 4.43
C SER A 64 -11.82 -11.36 3.39
N VAL A 65 -11.12 -11.76 2.34
CA VAL A 65 -10.68 -10.86 1.26
C VAL A 65 -11.89 -10.25 0.53
N LEU A 66 -12.91 -11.05 0.21
CA LEU A 66 -14.11 -10.54 -0.46
C LEU A 66 -14.91 -9.56 0.39
N PHE A 67 -15.10 -9.88 1.69
CA PHE A 67 -15.88 -9.04 2.59
C PHE A 67 -15.15 -7.76 3.00
N THR A 68 -13.81 -7.76 3.02
CA THR A 68 -13.01 -6.58 3.34
C THR A 68 -12.81 -5.65 2.15
N THR A 69 -12.94 -6.14 0.91
CA THR A 69 -12.80 -5.32 -0.31
C THR A 69 -13.64 -4.02 -0.29
N PRO A 70 -14.96 -4.04 -0.02
CA PRO A 70 -15.74 -2.80 0.01
C PRO A 70 -15.33 -1.86 1.16
N LEU A 71 -14.88 -2.40 2.30
CA LEU A 71 -14.40 -1.60 3.42
C LEU A 71 -13.06 -0.92 3.06
N MET A 72 -12.12 -1.66 2.51
CA MET A 72 -10.84 -1.17 2.03
C MET A 72 -11.03 -0.04 1.00
N ILE A 73 -11.85 -0.27 -0.03
CA ILE A 73 -12.15 0.75 -1.04
C ILE A 73 -12.78 1.99 -0.38
N GLY A 74 -13.75 1.78 0.52
CA GLY A 74 -14.46 2.88 1.18
C GLY A 74 -13.52 3.77 1.99
N ILE A 75 -12.68 3.19 2.83
CA ILE A 75 -11.76 3.94 3.70
C ILE A 75 -10.67 4.63 2.87
N GLN A 76 -10.19 3.99 1.80
CA GLN A 76 -9.18 4.54 0.92
C GLN A 76 -9.72 5.74 0.12
N VAL A 77 -10.97 5.66 -0.38
CA VAL A 77 -11.65 6.79 -1.01
C VAL A 77 -11.86 7.94 -0.03
N ILE A 78 -12.19 7.66 1.24
CA ILE A 78 -12.34 8.69 2.29
C ILE A 78 -11.00 9.39 2.51
N SER A 79 -9.90 8.63 2.62
CA SER A 79 -8.55 9.17 2.78
C SER A 79 -8.18 10.12 1.63
N ALA A 80 -8.30 9.66 0.39
CA ALA A 80 -8.03 10.47 -0.79
C ALA A 80 -8.86 11.77 -0.83
N ARG A 81 -10.15 11.66 -0.48
CA ARG A 81 -11.06 12.83 -0.42
C ARG A 81 -10.65 13.82 0.64
N ILE A 82 -10.24 13.37 1.84
CA ILE A 82 -9.75 14.26 2.89
C ILE A 82 -8.58 15.09 2.35
N GLY A 83 -7.57 14.44 1.76
CA GLY A 83 -6.43 15.12 1.16
C GLY A 83 -6.84 16.15 0.11
N ARG A 84 -7.64 15.73 -0.87
CA ARG A 84 -8.04 16.58 -2.00
C ARG A 84 -8.96 17.73 -1.62
N VAL A 85 -9.88 17.52 -0.66
CA VAL A 85 -10.82 18.54 -0.22
C VAL A 85 -10.14 19.62 0.62
N THR A 86 -9.24 19.21 1.52
CA THR A 86 -8.62 20.12 2.49
C THR A 86 -7.29 20.71 2.00
N GLY A 87 -6.63 20.11 1.00
CA GLY A 87 -5.27 20.47 0.60
C GLY A 87 -4.21 20.09 1.64
N HIS A 88 -4.55 19.24 2.61
CA HIS A 88 -3.69 18.78 3.70
C HIS A 88 -3.77 17.26 3.85
N GLY A 89 -2.66 16.62 4.23
CA GLY A 89 -2.65 15.20 4.54
C GLY A 89 -3.38 14.86 5.84
N LEU A 90 -3.48 13.57 6.15
CA LEU A 90 -4.27 13.10 7.30
C LEU A 90 -3.77 13.61 8.64
N ALA A 91 -2.44 13.62 8.88
CA ALA A 91 -1.89 14.05 10.16
C ALA A 91 -2.12 15.56 10.38
N ALA A 92 -2.06 16.37 9.35
CA ALA A 92 -2.37 17.79 9.43
C ALA A 92 -3.86 18.02 9.77
N ASN A 93 -4.77 17.27 9.14
CA ASN A 93 -6.20 17.31 9.44
C ASN A 93 -6.50 16.83 10.87
N ILE A 94 -5.85 15.75 11.34
CA ILE A 94 -5.98 15.29 12.73
C ILE A 94 -5.52 16.36 13.69
N ARG A 95 -4.39 17.03 13.41
CA ARG A 95 -3.85 18.13 14.24
C ARG A 95 -4.83 19.30 14.39
N GLU A 96 -5.59 19.61 13.34
CA GLU A 96 -6.54 20.73 13.34
C GLU A 96 -7.84 20.42 14.10
N HIS A 97 -8.27 19.16 14.09
CA HIS A 97 -9.59 18.78 14.60
C HIS A 97 -9.56 18.01 15.92
N PHE A 98 -8.40 17.47 16.33
CA PHE A 98 -8.29 16.63 17.51
C PHE A 98 -7.19 17.11 18.47
N PRO A 99 -7.24 16.68 19.75
CA PRO A 99 -6.23 17.04 20.74
C PRO A 99 -4.85 16.42 20.39
N ARG A 100 -3.79 17.15 20.73
CA ARG A 100 -2.40 16.75 20.45
C ARG A 100 -2.01 15.35 20.91
N PRO A 101 -2.45 14.85 22.11
CA PRO A 101 -2.11 13.48 22.52
C PRO A 101 -2.63 12.41 21.54
N LEU A 102 -3.84 12.58 21.00
CA LEU A 102 -4.39 11.66 19.99
C LEU A 102 -3.59 11.70 18.70
N LEU A 103 -3.18 12.89 18.23
CA LEU A 103 -2.32 13.04 17.06
C LEU A 103 -1.01 12.27 17.24
N TYR A 104 -0.29 12.55 18.34
CA TYR A 104 1.00 11.89 18.57
C TYR A 104 0.88 10.38 18.80
N PHE A 105 -0.21 9.93 19.40
CA PHE A 105 -0.52 8.51 19.54
C PHE A 105 -0.70 7.84 18.17
N VAL A 106 -1.56 8.40 17.32
CA VAL A 106 -1.83 7.87 15.96
C VAL A 106 -0.57 7.88 15.10
N VAL A 107 0.16 9.01 15.07
CA VAL A 107 1.38 9.15 14.27
C VAL A 107 2.50 8.25 14.80
N GLY A 108 2.64 8.11 16.11
CA GLY A 108 3.60 7.20 16.73
C GLY A 108 3.33 5.74 16.40
N LEU A 109 2.06 5.30 16.49
CA LEU A 109 1.65 3.95 16.10
C LEU A 109 1.95 3.67 14.62
N LEU A 110 1.61 4.62 13.74
CA LEU A 110 1.88 4.49 12.31
C LEU A 110 3.38 4.39 12.03
N ALA A 111 4.20 5.29 12.61
CA ALA A 111 5.64 5.28 12.39
C ALA A 111 6.29 3.99 12.87
N ALA A 112 5.87 3.46 14.02
CA ALA A 112 6.35 2.18 14.55
C ALA A 112 5.96 1.00 13.64
N ALA A 113 4.69 0.93 13.21
CA ALA A 113 4.23 -0.11 12.30
C ALA A 113 4.95 -0.06 10.96
N ASN A 114 5.10 1.13 10.36
CA ASN A 114 5.81 1.29 9.09
C ASN A 114 7.27 0.88 9.20
N THR A 115 7.95 1.21 10.31
CA THR A 115 9.33 0.79 10.54
C THR A 115 9.47 -0.72 10.64
N LEU A 116 8.51 -1.39 11.30
CA LEU A 116 8.47 -2.85 11.38
C LEU A 116 8.20 -3.48 10.00
N ASN A 117 7.28 -2.92 9.20
CA ASN A 117 7.02 -3.38 7.84
C ASN A 117 8.26 -3.20 6.94
N ILE A 118 8.94 -2.05 7.02
CA ILE A 118 10.19 -1.81 6.27
C ILE A 118 11.24 -2.86 6.62
N ALA A 119 11.40 -3.21 7.91
CA ALA A 119 12.32 -4.25 8.33
C ALA A 119 11.95 -5.59 7.67
N ALA A 120 10.69 -6.00 7.80
CA ALA A 120 10.20 -7.26 7.25
C ALA A 120 10.34 -7.32 5.71
N ASP A 121 10.00 -6.24 4.99
CA ASP A 121 10.09 -6.17 3.53
C ASP A 121 11.55 -6.23 3.05
N LEU A 122 12.45 -5.47 3.68
CA LEU A 122 13.88 -5.52 3.35
C LEU A 122 14.48 -6.91 3.60
N GLY A 123 14.12 -7.55 4.71
CA GLY A 123 14.51 -8.91 5.04
C GLY A 123 14.01 -9.92 4.00
N ALA A 124 12.74 -9.81 3.60
CA ALA A 124 12.16 -10.66 2.57
C ALA A 124 12.84 -10.48 1.20
N MET A 125 13.15 -9.23 0.81
CA MET A 125 13.89 -8.93 -0.42
C MET A 125 15.31 -9.52 -0.38
N GLY A 126 15.99 -9.42 0.77
CA GLY A 126 17.30 -9.99 0.98
C GLY A 126 17.29 -11.51 0.85
N ASN A 127 16.35 -12.19 1.51
CA ASN A 127 16.18 -13.65 1.44
C ASN A 127 15.76 -14.11 0.04
N ALA A 128 14.92 -13.36 -0.65
CA ALA A 128 14.52 -13.68 -2.02
C ALA A 128 15.70 -13.59 -3.00
N LEU A 129 16.60 -12.61 -2.83
CA LEU A 129 17.80 -12.52 -3.65
C LEU A 129 18.84 -13.60 -3.27
N GLU A 130 18.99 -13.91 -1.98
CA GLU A 130 19.83 -15.04 -1.52
C GLU A 130 19.39 -16.37 -2.15
N LEU A 131 18.08 -16.60 -2.26
CA LEU A 131 17.51 -17.82 -2.84
C LEU A 131 17.97 -18.07 -4.29
N ILE A 132 18.17 -17.01 -5.09
CA ILE A 132 18.54 -17.13 -6.51
C ILE A 132 20.01 -16.87 -6.79
N ALA A 133 20.66 -15.98 -6.04
CA ALA A 133 22.05 -15.56 -6.26
C ALA A 133 23.03 -16.25 -5.29
N GLY A 134 22.52 -16.86 -4.21
CA GLY A 134 23.36 -17.34 -3.10
C GLY A 134 23.94 -16.19 -2.28
N GLY A 135 24.85 -16.48 -1.37
CA GLY A 135 25.52 -15.47 -0.55
C GLY A 135 24.82 -15.24 0.80
N ALA A 136 24.97 -14.06 1.37
CA ALA A 136 24.39 -13.71 2.66
C ALA A 136 23.28 -12.67 2.49
N SER A 137 22.07 -12.97 2.97
CA SER A 137 20.89 -12.06 2.87
C SER A 137 21.16 -10.69 3.47
N GLN A 138 21.96 -10.59 4.54
CA GLN A 138 22.33 -9.33 5.19
C GLN A 138 22.99 -8.32 4.23
N ILE A 139 23.80 -8.79 3.30
CA ILE A 139 24.42 -7.92 2.27
C ILE A 139 23.35 -7.35 1.35
N TYR A 140 22.40 -8.19 0.94
CA TYR A 140 21.32 -7.79 0.06
C TYR A 140 20.31 -6.85 0.76
N ILE A 141 20.03 -7.05 2.06
CA ILE A 141 19.22 -6.16 2.87
C ILE A 141 19.80 -4.74 2.87
N VAL A 142 21.10 -4.63 3.18
CA VAL A 142 21.80 -3.34 3.13
C VAL A 142 21.80 -2.75 1.73
N LEU A 143 22.03 -3.55 0.70
CA LEU A 143 21.99 -3.13 -0.69
C LEU A 143 20.61 -2.55 -1.06
N PHE A 144 19.53 -3.27 -0.76
CA PHE A 144 18.18 -2.79 -1.05
C PHE A 144 17.80 -1.55 -0.26
N ALA A 145 18.21 -1.45 1.00
CA ALA A 145 18.02 -0.23 1.80
C ALA A 145 18.75 0.97 1.17
N LEU A 146 20.00 0.81 0.75
CA LEU A 146 20.76 1.86 0.08
C LEU A 146 20.16 2.25 -1.27
N VAL A 147 19.73 1.27 -2.07
CA VAL A 147 19.03 1.52 -3.34
C VAL A 147 17.74 2.29 -3.09
N SER A 148 16.91 1.84 -2.14
CA SER A 148 15.64 2.48 -1.81
C SER A 148 15.84 3.91 -1.32
N LEU A 149 16.78 4.13 -0.39
CA LEU A 149 17.13 5.48 0.09
C LEU A 149 17.67 6.37 -1.03
N SER A 150 18.53 5.83 -1.89
CA SER A 150 19.08 6.58 -3.02
C SER A 150 17.99 7.00 -3.99
N LEU A 151 17.06 6.10 -4.32
CA LEU A 151 15.89 6.42 -5.16
C LEU A 151 15.07 7.55 -4.53
N GLN A 152 14.74 7.44 -3.25
CA GLN A 152 13.86 8.38 -2.55
C GLN A 152 14.50 9.78 -2.36
N VAL A 153 15.81 9.84 -2.14
CA VAL A 153 16.51 11.11 -1.86
C VAL A 153 16.93 11.85 -3.13
N PHE A 154 17.34 11.12 -4.16
CA PHE A 154 17.93 11.72 -5.37
C PHE A 154 17.02 11.75 -6.58
N ILE A 155 15.96 10.93 -6.61
CA ILE A 155 15.06 10.82 -7.75
C ILE A 155 13.63 11.12 -7.31
N PRO A 156 12.94 12.11 -7.90
CA PRO A 156 11.52 12.37 -7.59
C PRO A 156 10.66 11.13 -7.79
N PHE A 157 9.80 10.82 -6.82
CA PHE A 157 8.93 9.63 -6.82
C PHE A 157 8.16 9.42 -8.14
N PRO A 158 7.55 10.44 -8.76
CA PRO A 158 6.84 10.25 -10.02
C PRO A 158 7.69 9.75 -11.20
N ARG A 159 9.02 9.83 -11.11
CA ARG A 159 9.91 9.35 -12.17
C ARG A 159 10.20 7.86 -12.10
N TYR A 160 10.33 7.29 -10.90
CA TYR A 160 10.68 5.87 -10.75
C TYR A 160 9.48 4.98 -10.41
N ALA A 161 8.45 5.49 -9.75
CA ALA A 161 7.26 4.71 -9.42
C ALA A 161 6.58 4.03 -10.63
N PRO A 162 6.46 4.69 -11.81
CA PRO A 162 5.93 4.02 -12.99
C PRO A 162 6.75 2.83 -13.47
N PHE A 163 8.07 2.84 -13.25
CA PHE A 163 8.93 1.71 -13.55
C PHE A 163 8.72 0.57 -12.54
N LEU A 164 8.72 0.89 -11.24
CA LEU A 164 8.56 -0.11 -10.19
C LEU A 164 7.21 -0.85 -10.26
N LYS A 165 6.14 -0.15 -10.61
CA LYS A 165 4.83 -0.81 -10.78
C LYS A 165 4.82 -1.91 -11.87
N TRP A 166 5.73 -1.86 -12.87
CA TRP A 166 5.84 -2.95 -13.84
C TRP A 166 6.42 -4.23 -13.22
N LEU A 167 7.22 -4.10 -12.16
CA LEU A 167 7.75 -5.26 -11.46
C LEU A 167 6.64 -6.00 -10.69
N THR A 168 5.60 -5.30 -10.25
CA THR A 168 4.44 -5.93 -9.59
C THR A 168 3.63 -6.84 -10.52
N LEU A 169 3.83 -6.73 -11.85
CA LEU A 169 3.24 -7.68 -12.80
C LEU A 169 3.72 -9.12 -12.60
N ALA A 170 4.85 -9.33 -11.93
CA ALA A 170 5.27 -10.68 -11.54
C ALA A 170 4.20 -11.39 -10.67
N LEU A 171 3.39 -10.64 -9.93
CA LEU A 171 2.27 -11.17 -9.14
C LEU A 171 1.15 -11.78 -10.01
N LEU A 172 1.06 -11.41 -11.29
CA LEU A 172 0.14 -12.09 -12.21
C LEU A 172 0.47 -13.58 -12.39
N ALA A 173 1.66 -14.03 -11.97
CA ALA A 173 1.99 -15.43 -11.88
C ALA A 173 1.03 -16.21 -10.96
N TYR A 174 0.56 -15.61 -9.87
CA TYR A 174 -0.44 -16.23 -9.01
C TYR A 174 -1.79 -16.39 -9.72
N VAL A 175 -2.19 -15.38 -10.52
CA VAL A 175 -3.36 -15.50 -11.40
C VAL A 175 -3.17 -16.63 -12.42
N GLY A 176 -1.99 -16.67 -13.05
CA GLY A 176 -1.62 -17.73 -14.00
C GLY A 176 -1.65 -19.12 -13.34
N THR A 177 -1.15 -19.27 -12.12
CA THR A 177 -1.18 -20.53 -11.38
C THR A 177 -2.62 -20.99 -11.14
N VAL A 178 -3.49 -20.11 -10.68
CA VAL A 178 -4.93 -20.42 -10.47
C VAL A 178 -5.62 -20.90 -11.75
N LEU A 179 -5.23 -20.38 -12.92
CA LEU A 179 -5.79 -20.79 -14.21
C LEU A 179 -5.27 -22.15 -14.70
N VAL A 180 -4.10 -22.58 -14.23
CA VAL A 180 -3.47 -23.84 -14.65
C VAL A 180 -3.78 -24.98 -13.68
N VAL A 181 -3.87 -24.72 -12.39
CA VAL A 181 -4.19 -25.74 -11.38
C VAL A 181 -5.68 -26.06 -11.36
N HIS A 182 -6.00 -27.29 -10.98
CA HIS A 182 -7.39 -27.70 -10.83
C HIS A 182 -8.00 -27.14 -9.52
N VAL A 183 -8.86 -26.13 -9.64
CA VAL A 183 -9.57 -25.53 -8.51
C VAL A 183 -10.99 -26.09 -8.45
N SER A 184 -11.37 -26.68 -7.33
CA SER A 184 -12.76 -27.07 -7.09
C SER A 184 -13.64 -25.82 -6.96
N LEU A 185 -14.50 -25.59 -7.95
CA LEU A 185 -15.39 -24.42 -7.95
C LEU A 185 -16.37 -24.43 -6.75
N GLU A 186 -16.80 -25.61 -6.32
CA GLU A 186 -17.68 -25.77 -5.15
C GLU A 186 -16.96 -25.32 -3.87
N GLU A 187 -15.73 -25.81 -3.64
CA GLU A 187 -14.93 -25.42 -2.47
C GLU A 187 -14.55 -23.95 -2.50
N LEU A 188 -14.20 -23.42 -3.68
CA LEU A 188 -13.93 -22.00 -3.89
C LEU A 188 -15.12 -21.14 -3.50
N LEU A 189 -16.32 -21.44 -4.02
CA LEU A 189 -17.53 -20.69 -3.72
C LEU A 189 -17.93 -20.82 -2.26
N ALA A 190 -17.84 -22.03 -1.70
CA ALA A 190 -18.12 -22.25 -0.27
C ALA A 190 -17.12 -21.48 0.62
N GLY A 191 -15.82 -21.51 0.31
CA GLY A 191 -14.78 -20.78 1.06
C GLY A 191 -14.86 -19.27 0.92
N ALA A 192 -15.28 -18.78 -0.24
CA ALA A 192 -15.37 -17.35 -0.53
C ALA A 192 -16.68 -16.70 -0.03
N LEU A 193 -17.80 -17.41 -0.02
CA LEU A 193 -19.10 -16.85 0.31
C LEU A 193 -19.60 -17.21 1.71
N LEU A 194 -19.11 -18.32 2.29
CA LEU A 194 -19.53 -18.80 3.60
C LEU A 194 -18.42 -18.60 4.63
N PRO A 195 -18.52 -17.60 5.53
CA PRO A 195 -17.55 -17.38 6.58
C PRO A 195 -17.42 -18.62 7.49
N ARG A 196 -16.24 -19.23 7.54
CA ARG A 196 -15.92 -20.33 8.44
C ARG A 196 -15.14 -19.77 9.62
N LEU A 197 -15.83 -19.46 10.71
CA LEU A 197 -15.21 -18.90 11.90
C LEU A 197 -14.71 -20.02 12.82
N SER A 198 -13.44 -19.95 13.23
CA SER A 198 -12.85 -20.80 14.27
C SER A 198 -12.63 -20.00 15.54
N ARG A 199 -12.77 -20.65 16.70
CA ARG A 199 -12.50 -20.04 18.02
C ARG A 199 -11.03 -20.20 18.46
N SER A 200 -10.15 -20.72 17.61
CA SER A 200 -8.73 -20.82 17.94
C SER A 200 -8.06 -19.46 17.93
N GLY A 201 -7.11 -19.22 18.85
CA GLY A 201 -6.32 -17.99 18.87
C GLY A 201 -5.47 -17.81 17.60
N GLU A 202 -4.98 -18.90 17.02
CA GLU A 202 -4.20 -18.90 15.78
C GLU A 202 -5.03 -18.43 14.57
N TYR A 203 -6.28 -18.91 14.48
CA TYR A 203 -7.19 -18.44 13.43
C TYR A 203 -7.49 -16.94 13.57
N ALA A 204 -7.75 -16.49 14.81
CA ALA A 204 -8.00 -15.07 15.07
C ALA A 204 -6.79 -14.21 14.74
N ALA A 205 -5.57 -14.66 15.08
CA ALA A 205 -4.33 -13.96 14.76
C ALA A 205 -4.10 -13.87 13.23
N MET A 206 -4.30 -14.99 12.51
CA MET A 206 -4.18 -15.00 11.04
C MET A 206 -5.26 -14.13 10.39
N PHE A 207 -6.49 -14.17 10.87
CA PHE A 207 -7.55 -13.29 10.38
C PHE A 207 -7.22 -11.82 10.58
N VAL A 208 -6.67 -11.42 11.75
CA VAL A 208 -6.20 -10.05 12.01
C VAL A 208 -5.03 -9.69 11.09
N ALA A 209 -4.11 -10.62 10.81
CA ALA A 209 -3.02 -10.40 9.86
C ALA A 209 -3.56 -10.14 8.44
N VAL A 210 -4.51 -10.97 7.97
CA VAL A 210 -5.16 -10.77 6.66
C VAL A 210 -5.87 -9.42 6.61
N LEU A 211 -6.59 -9.02 7.68
CA LEU A 211 -7.21 -7.69 7.74
C LEU A 211 -6.17 -6.58 7.70
N GLY A 212 -5.04 -6.75 8.39
CA GLY A 212 -4.01 -5.72 8.52
C GLY A 212 -3.21 -5.49 7.24
N THR A 213 -3.03 -6.53 6.43
CA THR A 213 -2.40 -6.38 5.11
C THR A 213 -3.40 -5.90 4.05
N THR A 214 -4.69 -6.27 4.15
CA THR A 214 -5.75 -5.77 3.24
C THR A 214 -6.11 -4.30 3.52
N ILE A 215 -6.07 -3.86 4.79
CA ILE A 215 -6.47 -2.52 5.22
C ILE A 215 -5.28 -1.87 5.93
N SER A 216 -4.24 -1.62 5.19
CA SER A 216 -2.97 -1.12 5.72
C SER A 216 -3.01 0.37 6.03
N PRO A 217 -2.76 0.79 7.29
CA PRO A 217 -2.89 2.18 7.71
C PRO A 217 -1.97 3.14 6.97
N TYR A 218 -0.77 2.70 6.56
CA TYR A 218 0.19 3.53 5.86
C TYR A 218 -0.34 4.02 4.51
N LEU A 219 -1.18 3.23 3.84
CA LEU A 219 -1.79 3.59 2.57
C LEU A 219 -2.77 4.77 2.71
N PHE A 220 -3.42 4.91 3.86
CA PHE A 220 -4.33 6.04 4.09
C PHE A 220 -3.55 7.35 4.12
N PHE A 221 -2.48 7.40 4.93
CA PHE A 221 -1.63 8.59 5.01
C PHE A 221 -0.94 8.89 3.70
N TRP A 222 -0.43 7.85 3.04
CA TRP A 222 0.19 7.96 1.73
C TRP A 222 -0.76 8.57 0.70
N GLN A 223 -1.94 7.98 0.51
CA GLN A 223 -2.86 8.43 -0.54
C GLN A 223 -3.37 9.84 -0.30
N ALA A 224 -3.70 10.21 0.94
CA ALA A 224 -4.10 11.58 1.26
C ALA A 224 -2.99 12.58 0.90
N SER A 225 -1.74 12.27 1.26
CA SER A 225 -0.59 13.15 0.95
C SER A 225 -0.27 13.19 -0.55
N GLN A 226 -0.41 12.08 -1.27
CA GLN A 226 -0.21 12.06 -2.73
C GLN A 226 -1.28 12.86 -3.48
N GLU A 227 -2.54 12.85 -3.04
CA GLU A 227 -3.58 13.72 -3.60
C GLU A 227 -3.25 15.20 -3.40
N VAL A 228 -2.65 15.56 -2.27
CA VAL A 228 -2.18 16.93 -2.00
C VAL A 228 -0.98 17.29 -2.88
N GLU A 229 -0.02 16.38 -3.06
CA GLU A 229 1.14 16.63 -3.94
C GLU A 229 0.74 16.78 -5.40
N GLU A 230 -0.14 15.91 -5.90
CA GLU A 230 -0.68 16.02 -7.25
C GLU A 230 -1.40 17.34 -7.47
N GLN A 231 -2.23 17.75 -6.49
CA GLN A 231 -2.90 19.05 -6.51
C GLN A 231 -1.92 20.21 -6.62
N ARG A 232 -0.85 20.19 -5.81
CA ARG A 232 0.18 21.25 -5.82
C ARG A 232 1.01 21.24 -7.11
N ALA A 233 1.21 20.09 -7.72
CA ALA A 233 1.95 19.93 -8.97
C ALA A 233 1.15 20.36 -10.20
N THR A 234 -0.18 20.35 -10.13
CA THR A 234 -1.06 20.67 -11.25
C THR A 234 -1.42 22.15 -11.24
N ARG A 235 -1.08 22.86 -12.32
CA ARG A 235 -1.35 24.30 -12.43
C ARG A 235 -2.86 24.56 -12.49
N GLY A 236 -3.36 25.39 -11.58
CA GLY A 236 -4.77 25.76 -11.52
C GLY A 236 -5.65 24.85 -10.65
N ASP A 237 -5.08 23.76 -10.11
CA ASP A 237 -5.77 22.95 -9.12
C ASP A 237 -5.70 23.60 -7.73
N GLU A 238 -6.84 23.66 -7.06
CA GLU A 238 -6.97 24.21 -5.70
C GLU A 238 -7.69 23.18 -4.79
N PRO A 239 -7.56 23.30 -3.46
CA PRO A 239 -8.34 22.49 -2.54
C PRO A 239 -9.83 22.59 -2.86
N LEU A 240 -10.56 21.47 -2.90
CA LEU A 240 -11.98 21.50 -3.31
C LEU A 240 -12.86 22.32 -2.37
N ARG A 241 -12.37 22.62 -1.16
CA ARG A 241 -12.99 23.59 -0.25
C ARG A 241 -12.97 25.02 -0.83
N GLU A 242 -11.91 25.38 -1.57
CA GLU A 242 -11.69 26.68 -2.18
C GLU A 242 -12.20 26.76 -3.63
N ALA A 243 -12.17 25.60 -4.34
CA ALA A 243 -12.64 25.45 -5.72
C ALA A 243 -13.70 24.33 -5.87
N PRO A 244 -14.92 24.50 -5.33
CA PRO A 244 -15.98 23.48 -5.36
C PRO A 244 -16.40 23.05 -6.77
N GLU A 245 -16.22 23.90 -7.77
CA GLU A 245 -16.51 23.62 -9.17
C GLU A 245 -15.65 22.50 -9.75
N GLN A 246 -14.44 22.29 -9.22
CA GLN A 246 -13.55 21.20 -9.64
C GLN A 246 -13.95 19.85 -9.02
N ALA A 247 -14.85 19.85 -8.02
CA ALA A 247 -15.15 18.67 -7.21
C ALA A 247 -15.63 17.47 -8.04
N ARG A 248 -16.52 17.69 -9.02
CA ARG A 248 -17.12 16.59 -9.80
C ARG A 248 -16.06 15.80 -10.57
N ALA A 249 -15.11 16.47 -11.19
CA ALA A 249 -14.05 15.83 -11.97
C ALA A 249 -13.08 15.05 -11.06
N HIS A 250 -12.55 15.73 -10.02
CA HIS A 250 -11.55 15.13 -9.14
C HIS A 250 -12.11 14.01 -8.27
N LEU A 251 -13.33 14.15 -7.70
CA LEU A 251 -13.93 13.07 -6.91
C LEU A 251 -14.31 11.85 -7.76
N ARG A 252 -14.68 12.05 -9.04
CA ARG A 252 -14.90 10.95 -9.99
C ARG A 252 -13.58 10.26 -10.30
N ARG A 253 -12.50 10.99 -10.55
CA ARG A 253 -11.16 10.44 -10.79
C ARG A 253 -10.69 9.62 -9.58
N ILE A 254 -10.70 10.20 -8.38
CA ILE A 254 -10.33 9.51 -7.13
C ILE A 254 -11.11 8.19 -6.99
N LYS A 255 -12.42 8.23 -7.22
CA LYS A 255 -13.25 7.03 -7.13
C LYS A 255 -12.79 5.95 -8.10
N ILE A 256 -12.64 6.27 -9.38
CA ILE A 256 -12.26 5.29 -10.41
C ILE A 256 -10.86 4.72 -10.13
N ASP A 257 -9.92 5.60 -9.86
CA ASP A 257 -8.52 5.26 -9.61
C ASP A 257 -8.36 4.34 -8.38
N THR A 258 -8.99 4.70 -7.26
CA THR A 258 -8.98 3.90 -6.04
C THR A 258 -9.69 2.55 -6.24
N TYR A 259 -10.85 2.52 -6.91
CA TYR A 259 -11.54 1.27 -7.20
C TYR A 259 -10.68 0.32 -8.04
N VAL A 260 -10.05 0.82 -9.10
CA VAL A 260 -9.18 0.01 -9.96
C VAL A 260 -7.98 -0.54 -9.19
N GLY A 261 -7.29 0.32 -8.43
CA GLY A 261 -6.12 -0.10 -7.65
C GLY A 261 -6.46 -1.13 -6.58
N MET A 262 -7.50 -0.88 -5.78
CA MET A 262 -7.87 -1.76 -4.67
C MET A 262 -8.50 -3.09 -5.13
N ILE A 263 -9.29 -3.08 -6.21
CA ILE A 263 -9.82 -4.32 -6.80
C ILE A 263 -8.69 -5.17 -7.37
N TYR A 264 -7.70 -4.54 -8.03
CA TYR A 264 -6.53 -5.24 -8.54
C TYR A 264 -5.76 -5.92 -7.41
N SER A 265 -5.42 -5.18 -6.34
CA SER A 265 -4.72 -5.72 -5.18
C SER A 265 -5.49 -6.89 -4.53
N ASN A 266 -6.78 -6.71 -4.24
CA ASN A 266 -7.57 -7.80 -3.63
C ASN A 266 -7.73 -9.02 -4.54
N LEU A 267 -7.74 -8.85 -5.87
CA LEU A 267 -7.72 -9.96 -6.80
C LEU A 267 -6.41 -10.76 -6.71
N ILE A 268 -5.27 -10.06 -6.62
CA ILE A 268 -3.97 -10.69 -6.41
C ILE A 268 -3.94 -11.41 -5.06
N ALA A 269 -4.39 -10.77 -3.97
CA ALA A 269 -4.50 -11.38 -2.65
C ALA A 269 -5.31 -12.68 -2.67
N LEU A 270 -6.49 -12.66 -3.32
CA LEU A 270 -7.33 -13.84 -3.50
C LEU A 270 -6.60 -14.94 -4.28
N CYS A 271 -5.91 -14.59 -5.35
CA CYS A 271 -5.13 -15.55 -6.15
C CYS A 271 -3.94 -16.13 -5.39
N ILE A 272 -3.26 -15.35 -4.56
CA ILE A 272 -2.17 -15.84 -3.69
C ILE A 272 -2.72 -16.87 -2.70
N MET A 273 -3.77 -16.52 -1.94
CA MET A 273 -4.40 -17.46 -0.99
C MET A 273 -4.88 -18.73 -1.69
N LEU A 274 -5.52 -18.59 -2.84
CA LEU A 274 -6.05 -19.73 -3.59
C LEU A 274 -4.92 -20.61 -4.14
N THR A 275 -3.87 -20.01 -4.68
CA THR A 275 -2.68 -20.74 -5.17
C THR A 275 -2.08 -21.59 -4.05
N THR A 276 -1.83 -20.99 -2.88
CA THR A 276 -1.23 -21.71 -1.75
C THR A 276 -2.16 -22.74 -1.13
N ALA A 277 -3.48 -22.52 -1.18
CA ALA A 277 -4.47 -23.51 -0.76
C ALA A 277 -4.43 -24.77 -1.64
N VAL A 278 -4.37 -24.62 -2.97
CA VAL A 278 -4.40 -25.75 -3.90
C VAL A 278 -3.04 -26.43 -4.13
N THR A 279 -1.95 -25.76 -3.77
CA THR A 279 -0.59 -26.29 -3.91
C THR A 279 -0.01 -26.75 -2.57
N LEU A 280 0.26 -25.80 -1.67
CA LEU A 280 0.96 -26.07 -0.40
C LEU A 280 0.06 -26.79 0.60
N HIS A 281 -1.15 -26.28 0.84
CA HIS A 281 -2.11 -26.93 1.75
C HIS A 281 -2.47 -28.34 1.30
N ALA A 282 -2.76 -28.52 0.02
CA ALA A 282 -3.06 -29.85 -0.54
C ALA A 282 -1.88 -30.82 -0.45
N ALA A 283 -0.64 -30.32 -0.48
CA ALA A 283 0.57 -31.11 -0.27
C ALA A 283 0.92 -31.35 1.22
N GLY A 284 0.11 -30.81 2.18
CA GLY A 284 0.35 -30.95 3.62
C GLY A 284 1.29 -29.92 4.23
N THR A 285 1.75 -28.92 3.45
CA THR A 285 2.57 -27.80 3.95
C THR A 285 1.63 -26.72 4.50
N THR A 286 1.51 -26.65 5.83
CA THR A 286 0.60 -25.72 6.53
C THR A 286 1.30 -24.56 7.20
N ASP A 287 2.63 -24.60 7.31
CA ASP A 287 3.45 -23.52 7.89
C ASP A 287 4.60 -23.18 6.93
N ILE A 288 4.61 -21.94 6.46
CA ILE A 288 5.63 -21.41 5.56
C ILE A 288 6.67 -20.70 6.41
N THR A 289 7.85 -21.28 6.48
CA THR A 289 8.98 -20.75 7.27
C THR A 289 10.13 -20.23 6.41
N THR A 290 10.13 -20.54 5.11
CA THR A 290 11.19 -20.11 4.20
C THR A 290 10.67 -19.55 2.89
N ALA A 291 11.47 -18.69 2.25
CA ALA A 291 11.16 -18.16 0.91
C ALA A 291 11.06 -19.28 -0.15
N GLU A 292 11.82 -20.38 0.01
CA GLU A 292 11.72 -21.55 -0.86
C GLU A 292 10.34 -22.18 -0.81
N GLN A 293 9.82 -22.42 0.40
CA GLN A 293 8.48 -23.01 0.58
C GLN A 293 7.41 -22.12 -0.04
N ALA A 294 7.49 -20.78 0.12
CA ALA A 294 6.56 -19.86 -0.50
C ALA A 294 6.64 -19.89 -2.04
N ALA A 295 7.85 -19.97 -2.59
CA ALA A 295 8.07 -20.03 -4.04
C ALA A 295 7.57 -21.33 -4.68
N GLU A 296 7.53 -22.45 -3.94
CA GLU A 296 6.98 -23.73 -4.42
C GLU A 296 5.53 -23.62 -4.89
N ALA A 297 4.76 -22.69 -4.33
CA ALA A 297 3.39 -22.43 -4.75
C ALA A 297 3.28 -22.03 -6.24
N LEU A 298 4.33 -21.47 -6.83
CA LEU A 298 4.38 -21.05 -8.24
C LEU A 298 4.87 -22.16 -9.19
N ARG A 299 5.28 -23.33 -8.68
CA ARG A 299 5.78 -24.44 -9.51
C ARG A 299 4.83 -24.89 -10.62
N PRO A 300 3.51 -24.93 -10.41
CA PRO A 300 2.60 -25.35 -11.47
C PRO A 300 2.65 -24.49 -12.74
N ILE A 301 2.93 -23.18 -12.62
CA ILE A 301 3.01 -22.27 -13.76
C ILE A 301 4.46 -22.05 -14.22
N ALA A 302 5.39 -21.92 -13.29
CA ALA A 302 6.77 -21.49 -13.57
C ALA A 302 7.77 -22.66 -13.65
N GLY A 303 7.38 -23.86 -13.21
CA GLY A 303 8.26 -25.02 -13.21
C GLY A 303 9.58 -24.74 -12.47
N ARG A 304 10.71 -24.89 -13.16
CA ARG A 304 12.05 -24.62 -12.61
C ARG A 304 12.33 -23.14 -12.33
N PHE A 305 11.55 -22.22 -12.90
CA PHE A 305 11.71 -20.77 -12.71
C PHE A 305 10.82 -20.22 -11.59
N ALA A 306 10.25 -21.08 -10.73
CA ALA A 306 9.37 -20.64 -9.63
C ALA A 306 10.10 -19.73 -8.64
N PHE A 307 11.36 -20.03 -8.33
CA PHE A 307 12.16 -19.25 -7.40
C PHE A 307 12.50 -17.85 -7.95
N GLU A 308 12.91 -17.77 -9.22
CA GLU A 308 13.21 -16.52 -9.89
C GLU A 308 11.95 -15.62 -10.00
N LEU A 309 10.81 -16.23 -10.33
CA LEU A 309 9.55 -15.52 -10.46
C LEU A 309 9.05 -14.99 -9.10
N PHE A 310 9.16 -15.81 -8.05
CA PHE A 310 8.87 -15.42 -6.68
C PHE A 310 9.78 -14.29 -6.22
N ALA A 311 11.09 -14.41 -6.40
CA ALA A 311 12.06 -13.40 -6.02
C ALA A 311 11.84 -12.09 -6.77
N LEU A 312 11.52 -12.14 -8.08
CA LEU A 312 11.17 -10.95 -8.85
C LEU A 312 9.91 -10.26 -8.29
N GLY A 313 8.92 -11.03 -7.87
CA GLY A 313 7.72 -10.52 -7.21
C GLY A 313 8.04 -9.81 -5.90
N ILE A 314 8.70 -10.50 -4.97
CA ILE A 314 9.07 -9.96 -3.64
C ILE A 314 9.96 -8.71 -3.77
N ILE A 315 11.01 -8.76 -4.60
CA ILE A 315 11.92 -7.63 -4.79
C ILE A 315 11.18 -6.46 -5.47
N GLY A 316 10.37 -6.75 -6.47
CA GLY A 316 9.64 -5.72 -7.21
C GLY A 316 8.62 -4.98 -6.35
N THR A 317 7.82 -5.73 -5.59
CA THR A 317 6.82 -5.13 -4.67
C THR A 317 7.49 -4.43 -3.50
N GLY A 318 8.56 -4.99 -2.92
CA GLY A 318 9.30 -4.37 -1.84
C GLY A 318 9.99 -3.06 -2.25
N LEU A 319 10.58 -2.98 -3.45
CA LEU A 319 11.15 -1.74 -3.98
C LEU A 319 10.08 -0.64 -4.17
N LEU A 320 8.82 -1.00 -4.39
CA LEU A 320 7.71 -0.05 -4.44
C LEU A 320 7.18 0.27 -3.04
N ALA A 321 7.01 -0.73 -2.18
CA ALA A 321 6.40 -0.59 -0.86
C ALA A 321 7.29 0.15 0.15
N VAL A 322 8.60 -0.12 0.20
CA VAL A 322 9.54 0.54 1.14
C VAL A 322 9.51 2.07 1.02
N PRO A 323 9.56 2.69 -0.20
CA PRO A 323 9.36 4.13 -0.35
C PRO A 323 7.99 4.63 0.13
N VAL A 324 6.94 3.87 -0.09
CA VAL A 324 5.57 4.24 0.32
C VAL A 324 5.44 4.20 1.85
N LEU A 325 5.98 3.17 2.50
CA LEU A 325 6.03 3.03 3.96
C LEU A 325 6.83 4.15 4.62
N ALA A 326 8.08 4.35 4.16
CA ALA A 326 8.96 5.39 4.69
C ALA A 326 8.39 6.80 4.43
N GLY A 327 7.85 7.04 3.22
CA GLY A 327 7.19 8.28 2.85
C GLY A 327 5.95 8.55 3.70
N SER A 328 5.10 7.54 3.92
CA SER A 328 3.91 7.65 4.77
C SER A 328 4.26 8.05 6.21
N ALA A 329 5.29 7.43 6.80
CA ALA A 329 5.79 7.82 8.12
C ALA A 329 6.34 9.26 8.12
N ALA A 330 7.10 9.63 7.09
CA ALA A 330 7.66 10.96 6.95
C ALA A 330 6.57 12.04 6.79
N TYR A 331 5.53 11.80 5.98
CA TYR A 331 4.37 12.69 5.87
C TYR A 331 3.68 12.86 7.21
N ALA A 332 3.33 11.77 7.89
CA ALA A 332 2.60 11.81 9.15
C ALA A 332 3.37 12.59 10.23
N VAL A 333 4.67 12.32 10.41
CA VAL A 333 5.49 12.99 11.42
C VAL A 333 5.74 14.45 11.05
N ALA A 334 6.13 14.73 9.81
CA ALA A 334 6.44 16.10 9.39
C ALA A 334 5.21 17.01 9.39
N GLU A 335 4.02 16.51 8.98
CA GLU A 335 2.75 17.23 9.10
C GLU A 335 2.38 17.50 10.55
N SER A 336 2.60 16.54 11.47
CA SER A 336 2.33 16.73 12.90
C SER A 336 3.17 17.84 13.51
N LEU A 337 4.40 18.00 13.03
CA LEU A 337 5.39 18.98 13.48
C LEU A 337 5.39 20.29 12.67
N ARG A 338 4.56 20.40 11.62
CA ARG A 338 4.52 21.55 10.69
C ARG A 338 5.82 21.77 9.94
N TRP A 339 6.53 20.71 9.62
CA TRP A 339 7.72 20.78 8.78
C TRP A 339 7.36 20.83 7.29
N PRO A 340 8.26 21.35 6.44
CA PRO A 340 8.11 21.22 4.99
C PRO A 340 8.02 19.76 4.57
N ILE A 341 7.05 19.44 3.71
CA ILE A 341 6.71 18.09 3.27
C ILE A 341 6.65 18.02 1.76
N GLY A 342 7.07 16.92 1.20
CA GLY A 342 6.84 16.56 -0.19
C GLY A 342 8.01 15.79 -0.81
N LEU A 343 7.68 14.74 -1.57
CA LEU A 343 8.64 14.00 -2.37
C LEU A 343 9.07 14.75 -3.64
N GLY A 344 8.42 15.87 -3.94
CA GLY A 344 8.81 16.81 -4.97
C GLY A 344 9.83 17.86 -4.50
N LEU A 345 10.04 18.00 -3.19
CA LEU A 345 11.02 18.93 -2.61
C LEU A 345 12.41 18.28 -2.53
N THR A 346 13.44 19.10 -2.55
CA THR A 346 14.81 18.64 -2.36
C THR A 346 15.11 18.38 -0.88
N LEU A 347 16.16 17.58 -0.61
CA LEU A 347 16.66 17.33 0.75
C LEU A 347 16.93 18.64 1.52
N ALA A 348 17.43 19.68 0.84
CA ALA A 348 17.72 20.97 1.47
C ALA A 348 16.45 21.73 1.89
N GLU A 349 15.36 21.57 1.16
CA GLU A 349 14.06 22.23 1.40
C GLU A 349 13.23 21.49 2.47
N ALA A 350 13.30 20.15 2.54
CA ALA A 350 12.49 19.32 3.42
C ALA A 350 13.37 18.40 4.33
N ARG A 351 14.39 18.95 4.99
CA ARG A 351 15.36 18.18 5.80
C ARG A 351 14.70 17.27 6.83
N GLY A 352 13.69 17.76 7.56
CA GLY A 352 12.98 16.98 8.57
C GLY A 352 12.21 15.79 7.98
N PHE A 353 11.57 15.99 6.84
CA PHE A 353 10.87 14.95 6.11
C PHE A 353 11.82 13.81 5.69
N TYR A 354 12.95 14.16 5.03
CA TYR A 354 13.93 13.18 4.61
C TYR A 354 14.70 12.54 5.77
N LEU A 355 14.84 13.25 6.92
CA LEU A 355 15.39 12.66 8.14
C LEU A 355 14.51 11.50 8.65
N ILE A 356 13.20 11.71 8.75
CA ILE A 356 12.27 10.65 9.19
C ILE A 356 12.25 9.49 8.21
N LEU A 357 12.17 9.77 6.92
CA LEU A 357 12.21 8.79 5.86
C LEU A 357 13.47 7.89 5.96
N SER A 358 14.65 8.51 6.09
CA SER A 358 15.91 7.78 6.23
C SER A 358 16.01 7.04 7.56
N ALA A 359 15.55 7.66 8.65
CA ALA A 359 15.57 7.03 9.97
C ALA A 359 14.67 5.79 10.02
N SER A 360 13.46 5.83 9.44
CA SER A 360 12.57 4.67 9.38
C SER A 360 13.20 3.52 8.60
N THR A 361 13.86 3.81 7.47
CA THR A 361 14.55 2.77 6.68
C THR A 361 15.76 2.19 7.41
N LEU A 362 16.60 3.04 8.03
CA LEU A 362 17.77 2.58 8.77
C LEU A 362 17.39 1.80 10.04
N LEU A 363 16.35 2.23 10.75
CA LEU A 363 15.80 1.47 11.88
C LEU A 363 15.22 0.14 11.42
N GLY A 364 14.57 0.08 10.25
CA GLY A 364 14.12 -1.16 9.63
C GLY A 364 15.27 -2.14 9.41
N VAL A 365 16.39 -1.69 8.83
CA VAL A 365 17.61 -2.50 8.70
C VAL A 365 18.11 -2.98 10.06
N ALA A 366 18.17 -2.10 11.07
CA ALA A 366 18.65 -2.46 12.40
C ALA A 366 17.76 -3.52 13.08
N ILE A 367 16.44 -3.46 12.89
CA ILE A 367 15.48 -4.48 13.40
C ILE A 367 15.72 -5.81 12.71
N ASP A 368 15.91 -5.84 11.39
CA ASP A 368 16.15 -7.08 10.66
C ASP A 368 17.43 -7.80 11.15
N PHE A 369 18.48 -7.05 11.50
CA PHE A 369 19.69 -7.59 12.11
C PHE A 369 19.50 -8.14 13.53
N SER A 370 18.31 -8.04 14.13
CA SER A 370 18.02 -8.66 15.46
C SER A 370 17.93 -10.18 15.43
N GLY A 371 17.98 -10.80 14.24
CA GLY A 371 17.93 -12.26 14.06
C GLY A 371 16.53 -12.86 14.09
N ILE A 372 15.50 -12.04 13.99
CA ILE A 372 14.11 -12.51 13.83
C ILE A 372 13.95 -13.01 12.39
N ASP A 373 13.29 -14.16 12.22
CA ASP A 373 12.98 -14.71 10.91
C ASP A 373 12.10 -13.75 10.10
N SER A 374 12.54 -13.40 8.88
CA SER A 374 11.87 -12.37 8.07
C SER A 374 10.46 -12.78 7.65
N ILE A 375 10.19 -14.05 7.37
CA ILE A 375 8.85 -14.52 6.98
C ILE A 375 7.87 -14.35 8.16
N ARG A 376 8.29 -14.74 9.38
CA ARG A 376 7.47 -14.52 10.58
C ARG A 376 7.28 -13.03 10.86
N MET A 377 8.30 -12.22 10.63
CA MET A 377 8.24 -10.77 10.83
C MET A 377 7.22 -10.13 9.87
N LEU A 378 7.11 -10.61 8.61
CA LEU A 378 6.08 -10.15 7.67
C LEU A 378 4.66 -10.38 8.20
N VAL A 379 4.37 -11.58 8.70
CA VAL A 379 3.04 -11.91 9.27
C VAL A 379 2.79 -11.11 10.56
N TRP A 380 3.80 -10.91 11.41
CA TRP A 380 3.66 -10.08 12.62
C TRP A 380 3.43 -8.61 12.28
N ALA A 381 4.11 -8.07 11.26
CA ALA A 381 3.89 -6.72 10.78
C ALA A 381 2.45 -6.54 10.29
N ALA A 382 1.91 -7.52 9.56
CA ALA A 382 0.52 -7.53 9.14
C ALA A 382 -0.46 -7.56 10.33
N MET A 383 -0.20 -8.38 11.37
CA MET A 383 -1.02 -8.38 12.59
C MET A 383 -0.99 -7.03 13.31
N VAL A 384 0.18 -6.41 13.43
CA VAL A 384 0.33 -5.08 14.04
C VAL A 384 -0.46 -4.04 13.23
N ASN A 385 -0.38 -4.06 11.90
CA ASN A 385 -1.18 -3.20 11.03
C ASN A 385 -2.70 -3.40 11.27
N GLY A 386 -3.15 -4.65 11.39
CA GLY A 386 -4.56 -4.97 11.65
C GLY A 386 -5.08 -4.36 12.94
N VAL A 387 -4.28 -4.40 14.02
CA VAL A 387 -4.64 -3.79 15.30
C VAL A 387 -4.64 -2.26 15.22
N ILE A 388 -3.61 -1.69 14.59
CA ILE A 388 -3.41 -0.23 14.51
C ILE A 388 -4.40 0.42 13.52
N SER A 389 -4.85 -0.29 12.50
CA SER A 389 -5.82 0.22 11.53
C SER A 389 -7.14 0.66 12.18
N VAL A 390 -7.59 -0.04 13.23
CA VAL A 390 -8.88 0.21 13.89
C VAL A 390 -8.97 1.64 14.48
N PRO A 391 -8.08 2.08 15.38
CA PRO A 391 -8.14 3.44 15.92
C PRO A 391 -7.90 4.50 14.84
N ILE A 392 -7.05 4.24 13.84
CA ILE A 392 -6.80 5.18 12.74
C ILE A 392 -8.05 5.35 11.89
N MET A 393 -8.72 4.25 11.49
CA MET A 393 -9.98 4.31 10.75
C MET A 393 -11.07 5.05 11.53
N ALA A 394 -11.18 4.83 12.85
CA ALA A 394 -12.13 5.54 13.69
C ALA A 394 -11.92 7.07 13.63
N VAL A 395 -10.66 7.51 13.76
CA VAL A 395 -10.32 8.94 13.64
C VAL A 395 -10.62 9.48 12.24
N MET A 396 -10.31 8.72 11.19
CA MET A 396 -10.60 9.10 9.80
C MET A 396 -12.11 9.22 9.53
N MET A 397 -12.92 8.30 10.05
CA MET A 397 -14.37 8.35 9.91
C MET A 397 -14.96 9.56 10.63
N LEU A 398 -14.44 9.92 11.81
CA LEU A 398 -14.83 11.13 12.53
C LEU A 398 -14.45 12.39 11.73
N LEU A 399 -13.26 12.44 11.11
CA LEU A 399 -12.86 13.53 10.21
C LEU A 399 -13.80 13.64 9.01
N GLY A 400 -14.06 12.53 8.32
CA GLY A 400 -14.91 12.48 7.12
C GLY A 400 -16.39 12.83 7.40
N SER A 401 -16.87 12.65 8.63
CA SER A 401 -18.23 12.99 9.06
C SER A 401 -18.34 14.42 9.61
N SER A 402 -17.23 15.11 9.84
CA SER A 402 -17.22 16.49 10.36
C SER A 402 -17.81 17.46 9.33
N ARG A 403 -18.78 18.27 9.74
CA ARG A 403 -19.41 19.32 8.90
C ARG A 403 -18.64 20.65 8.93
N ARG A 404 -17.43 20.68 9.47
CA ARG A 404 -16.63 21.91 9.61
C ARG A 404 -15.63 22.05 8.47
#